data_5e1f6c7ab6eafb3b6cadc3b931e7d0c5
#
_entry.id   5e1f6c7ab6eafb3b6cadc3b931e7d0c5
#
_cell.length_a   1.000
_cell.length_b   1.000
_cell.length_c   1.000
_cell.angle_alpha   90.00
_cell.angle_beta   90.00
_cell.angle_gamma   90.00
#
_symmetry.space_group_name_H-M   'P 1'
#
loop_
_entity.id
_entity.type
_entity.pdbx_description
1 polymer ?
#
loop_
_entity_poly.entity_id
_entity_poly.type
_entity_poly.pdbx_seq_one_letter_code
_entity_poly.pdbx_strand_id
1 'polypeptide(L)'
;VDLQMVLEYPDAVDDELEVVALAAGRRVDEMVRYAQEFGCKHLAFGDETVRDAPALAQLDDDVSVGFGAAAVAALTQLDDVDIVLNALSGEAGMRASYDTLKAGRILALANKESLVVGGDLIMPLATHDTLLPVDSEHSAIYQCYLGEFANEALRIWLTCSGGPFRGMTRDELSQVTAAQALAHPTWNMGPKITVDSATLMNKGLEVIEAQHLFDVKTDDIRVVVHPQSCVHSMVEYVDGSVKAHLGVADMRIPIQFALSYPHRWESPAAQVDFTQMASLEFLDPDLDTFRCLTLALEAGRAGGT
;
A
#
# COMPACT_ATOMS: atom_id res chain seq x y z
N VAL A 1 2.82 1.54 -6.11
CA VAL A 1 4.19 1.56 -5.59
C VAL A 1 5.11 1.53 -6.79
N ASP A 2 6.03 2.46 -6.86
CA ASP A 2 7.06 2.46 -7.89
C ASP A 2 8.15 1.48 -7.44
N LEU A 3 8.44 0.47 -8.25
CA LEU A 3 9.50 -0.51 -7.98
C LEU A 3 10.85 0.20 -7.75
N GLN A 4 11.06 1.33 -8.40
CA GLN A 4 12.22 2.18 -8.21
C GLN A 4 12.41 2.61 -6.74
N MET A 5 11.32 2.75 -5.96
CA MET A 5 11.42 3.06 -4.53
C MET A 5 11.98 1.89 -3.70
N VAL A 6 11.78 0.65 -4.15
CA VAL A 6 12.35 -0.55 -3.49
C VAL A 6 13.82 -0.71 -3.84
N LEU A 7 14.19 -0.31 -5.05
CA LEU A 7 15.48 -0.59 -5.69
C LEU A 7 16.52 0.54 -5.53
N GLU A 8 16.16 1.66 -4.91
CA GLU A 8 17.09 2.74 -4.54
C GLU A 8 17.98 2.38 -3.32
N TYR A 9 18.05 1.09 -2.97
CA TYR A 9 18.89 0.52 -1.89
C TYR A 9 19.92 -0.48 -2.42
N PRO A 10 20.86 -0.09 -3.28
CA PRO A 10 21.83 -1.03 -3.80
C PRO A 10 22.68 -1.68 -2.70
N ASP A 11 23.06 -0.92 -1.66
CA ASP A 11 23.95 -1.43 -0.61
C ASP A 11 23.26 -2.39 0.38
N ALA A 12 21.92 -2.36 0.53
CA ALA A 12 21.18 -3.28 1.41
C ALA A 12 20.57 -4.47 0.64
N VAL A 13 20.30 -4.28 -0.66
CA VAL A 13 19.75 -5.34 -1.52
C VAL A 13 20.82 -6.37 -1.86
N ASP A 14 22.07 -5.97 -2.10
CA ASP A 14 23.13 -6.87 -2.56
C ASP A 14 23.52 -7.96 -1.55
N ASP A 15 23.32 -7.73 -0.24
CA ASP A 15 23.72 -8.69 0.80
C ASP A 15 22.52 -9.41 1.47
N GLU A 16 21.28 -8.89 1.37
CA GLU A 16 20.13 -9.39 2.16
C GLU A 16 18.89 -9.72 1.34
N LEU A 17 18.71 -9.14 0.13
CA LEU A 17 17.59 -9.39 -0.76
C LEU A 17 18.04 -9.69 -2.19
N GLU A 18 17.42 -10.69 -2.81
CA GLU A 18 17.57 -11.03 -4.21
C GLU A 18 16.25 -10.77 -4.96
N VAL A 19 16.30 -10.08 -6.10
CA VAL A 19 15.13 -9.85 -6.95
C VAL A 19 14.96 -11.04 -7.90
N VAL A 20 14.21 -12.04 -7.49
CA VAL A 20 13.97 -13.27 -8.25
C VAL A 20 13.06 -13.03 -9.45
N ALA A 21 11.97 -12.27 -9.27
CA ALA A 21 10.95 -12.09 -10.28
C ALA A 21 10.37 -10.66 -10.29
N LEU A 22 10.00 -10.17 -11.48
CA LEU A 22 9.37 -8.87 -11.68
C LEU A 22 8.09 -9.01 -12.50
N ALA A 23 7.05 -8.28 -12.10
CA ALA A 23 5.78 -8.23 -12.84
C ALA A 23 5.32 -6.78 -13.07
N ALA A 24 4.79 -6.51 -14.26
CA ALA A 24 4.16 -5.24 -14.59
C ALA A 24 2.96 -5.42 -15.53
N GLY A 25 2.13 -4.38 -15.69
CA GLY A 25 1.09 -4.36 -16.71
C GLY A 25 1.68 -4.22 -18.10
N ARG A 26 2.24 -3.04 -18.42
CA ARG A 26 2.74 -2.64 -19.75
C ARG A 26 4.14 -2.01 -19.78
N ARG A 27 4.77 -1.79 -18.66
CA ARG A 27 6.04 -1.06 -18.56
C ARG A 27 7.24 -1.92 -18.95
N VAL A 28 7.35 -2.30 -20.23
CA VAL A 28 8.35 -3.26 -20.70
C VAL A 28 9.76 -2.72 -20.58
N ASP A 29 10.02 -1.50 -21.08
CA ASP A 29 11.38 -0.92 -21.06
C ASP A 29 11.94 -0.81 -19.64
N GLU A 30 11.10 -0.42 -18.69
CA GLU A 30 11.47 -0.29 -17.29
C GLU A 30 11.79 -1.65 -16.66
N MET A 31 10.95 -2.67 -16.93
CA MET A 31 11.16 -4.03 -16.40
C MET A 31 12.40 -4.70 -16.99
N VAL A 32 12.68 -4.48 -18.29
CA VAL A 32 13.90 -4.97 -18.94
C VAL A 32 15.14 -4.35 -18.28
N ARG A 33 15.11 -3.04 -18.06
CA ARG A 33 16.20 -2.35 -17.36
C ARG A 33 16.42 -2.93 -15.95
N TYR A 34 15.37 -3.11 -15.17
CA TYR A 34 15.49 -3.68 -13.81
C TYR A 34 15.93 -5.15 -13.82
N ALA A 35 15.46 -5.94 -14.78
CA ALA A 35 15.92 -7.32 -14.91
C ALA A 35 17.42 -7.40 -15.16
N GLN A 36 17.98 -6.50 -15.99
CA GLN A 36 19.40 -6.41 -16.24
C GLN A 36 20.18 -5.88 -15.03
N GLU A 37 19.65 -4.86 -14.35
CA GLU A 37 20.27 -4.22 -13.19
C GLU A 37 20.40 -5.17 -12.00
N PHE A 38 19.35 -5.97 -11.74
CA PHE A 38 19.27 -6.89 -10.60
C PHE A 38 19.52 -8.36 -10.96
N GLY A 39 19.85 -8.66 -12.19
CA GLY A 39 20.07 -10.06 -12.63
C GLY A 39 18.82 -10.93 -12.58
N CYS A 40 17.61 -10.35 -12.57
CA CYS A 40 16.34 -11.04 -12.43
C CYS A 40 16.08 -11.97 -13.63
N LYS A 41 15.68 -13.22 -13.34
CA LYS A 41 15.49 -14.26 -14.37
C LYS A 41 14.04 -14.52 -14.77
N HIS A 42 13.06 -13.93 -14.07
CA HIS A 42 11.65 -14.18 -14.30
C HIS A 42 10.87 -12.87 -14.45
N LEU A 43 10.31 -12.65 -15.65
CA LEU A 43 9.47 -11.49 -15.94
C LEU A 43 8.05 -11.93 -16.29
N ALA A 44 7.04 -11.17 -15.88
CA ALA A 44 5.68 -11.34 -16.36
C ALA A 44 4.99 -9.99 -16.64
N PHE A 45 4.23 -9.96 -17.74
CA PHE A 45 3.44 -8.79 -18.12
C PHE A 45 1.95 -9.16 -18.13
N GLY A 46 1.15 -8.42 -17.37
CA GLY A 46 -0.30 -8.66 -17.30
C GLY A 46 -1.02 -8.40 -18.62
N ASP A 47 -0.50 -7.50 -19.45
CA ASP A 47 -1.04 -7.19 -20.78
C ASP A 47 -0.31 -7.99 -21.85
N GLU A 48 -1.06 -8.86 -22.55
CA GLU A 48 -0.51 -9.71 -23.62
C GLU A 48 -0.12 -8.93 -24.89
N THR A 49 -0.62 -7.70 -25.05
CA THR A 49 -0.31 -6.89 -26.24
C THR A 49 1.14 -6.42 -26.32
N VAL A 50 1.88 -6.51 -25.19
CA VAL A 50 3.32 -6.14 -25.14
C VAL A 50 4.26 -7.28 -25.53
N ARG A 51 3.74 -8.44 -25.95
CA ARG A 51 4.53 -9.64 -26.30
C ARG A 51 5.61 -9.38 -27.35
N ASP A 52 5.33 -8.50 -28.29
CA ASP A 52 6.25 -8.16 -29.39
C ASP A 52 7.01 -6.85 -29.15
N ALA A 53 7.08 -6.39 -27.89
CA ALA A 53 7.78 -5.15 -27.56
C ALA A 53 9.30 -5.26 -27.85
N PRO A 54 9.88 -4.31 -28.59
CA PRO A 54 11.29 -4.39 -29.02
C PRO A 54 12.30 -4.49 -27.87
N ALA A 55 11.97 -3.92 -26.71
CA ALA A 55 12.85 -3.97 -25.55
C ALA A 55 13.11 -5.38 -25.03
N LEU A 56 12.17 -6.32 -25.23
CA LEU A 56 12.33 -7.71 -24.79
C LEU A 56 13.51 -8.41 -25.49
N ALA A 57 13.90 -7.96 -26.69
CA ALA A 57 15.06 -8.49 -27.40
C ALA A 57 16.42 -8.12 -26.74
N GLN A 58 16.40 -7.28 -25.70
CA GLN A 58 17.59 -6.90 -24.93
C GLN A 58 17.84 -7.80 -23.74
N LEU A 59 16.91 -8.69 -23.41
CA LEU A 59 17.06 -9.65 -22.32
C LEU A 59 18.01 -10.78 -22.71
N ASP A 60 18.71 -11.32 -21.71
CA ASP A 60 19.54 -12.50 -21.88
C ASP A 60 18.70 -13.74 -22.18
N ASP A 61 19.30 -14.72 -22.87
CA ASP A 61 18.62 -15.95 -23.33
C ASP A 61 18.06 -16.80 -22.17
N ASP A 62 18.58 -16.64 -20.96
CA ASP A 62 18.18 -17.36 -19.75
C ASP A 62 17.05 -16.68 -18.97
N VAL A 63 16.59 -15.50 -19.40
CA VAL A 63 15.46 -14.80 -18.80
C VAL A 63 14.13 -15.31 -19.34
N SER A 64 13.29 -15.84 -18.46
CA SER A 64 11.94 -16.26 -18.84
C SER A 64 10.96 -15.10 -18.84
N VAL A 65 10.12 -15.01 -19.88
CA VAL A 65 9.12 -13.94 -19.99
C VAL A 65 7.74 -14.56 -20.20
N GLY A 66 6.81 -14.25 -19.28
CA GLY A 66 5.42 -14.68 -19.34
C GLY A 66 4.45 -13.52 -19.65
N PHE A 67 3.25 -13.85 -20.17
CA PHE A 67 2.23 -12.86 -20.53
C PHE A 67 0.86 -13.28 -20.06
N GLY A 68 0.06 -12.30 -19.66
CA GLY A 68 -1.29 -12.49 -19.14
C GLY A 68 -1.32 -12.70 -17.62
N ALA A 69 -2.52 -12.63 -17.05
CA ALA A 69 -2.75 -12.75 -15.61
C ALA A 69 -2.24 -14.07 -15.03
N ALA A 70 -2.31 -15.16 -15.78
CA ALA A 70 -1.80 -16.46 -15.32
C ALA A 70 -0.28 -16.47 -15.17
N ALA A 71 0.46 -15.79 -16.05
CA ALA A 71 1.91 -15.69 -15.95
C ALA A 71 2.33 -14.83 -14.73
N VAL A 72 1.62 -13.72 -14.48
CA VAL A 72 1.84 -12.91 -13.28
C VAL A 72 1.59 -13.73 -12.01
N ALA A 73 0.49 -14.47 -11.95
CA ALA A 73 0.18 -15.32 -10.80
C ALA A 73 1.23 -16.43 -10.61
N ALA A 74 1.77 -16.99 -11.70
CA ALA A 74 2.77 -18.05 -11.65
C ALA A 74 4.08 -17.59 -10.95
N LEU A 75 4.45 -16.32 -11.03
CA LEU A 75 5.64 -15.80 -10.35
C LEU A 75 5.56 -15.96 -8.82
N THR A 76 4.36 -15.90 -8.26
CA THR A 76 4.17 -16.10 -6.81
C THR A 76 4.40 -17.54 -6.36
N GLN A 77 4.58 -18.48 -7.29
CA GLN A 77 4.73 -19.92 -7.04
C GLN A 77 6.16 -20.43 -7.29
N LEU A 78 7.10 -19.55 -7.67
CA LEU A 78 8.51 -19.92 -7.87
C LEU A 78 9.12 -20.42 -6.55
N ASP A 79 9.90 -21.50 -6.59
CA ASP A 79 10.40 -22.17 -5.40
C ASP A 79 11.39 -21.32 -4.58
N ASP A 80 12.08 -20.41 -5.23
CA ASP A 80 13.10 -19.52 -4.69
C ASP A 80 12.57 -18.14 -4.24
N VAL A 81 11.24 -17.95 -4.19
CA VAL A 81 10.61 -16.73 -3.70
C VAL A 81 10.15 -16.90 -2.25
N ASP A 82 10.66 -16.08 -1.34
CA ASP A 82 10.24 -16.04 0.07
C ASP A 82 9.17 -14.96 0.31
N ILE A 83 9.33 -13.79 -0.33
CA ILE A 83 8.47 -12.61 -0.15
C ILE A 83 7.93 -12.15 -1.49
N VAL A 84 6.64 -11.86 -1.54
CA VAL A 84 5.99 -11.21 -2.69
C VAL A 84 5.52 -9.81 -2.31
N LEU A 85 6.11 -8.78 -2.89
CA LEU A 85 5.60 -7.42 -2.81
C LEU A 85 4.51 -7.22 -3.87
N ASN A 86 3.25 -7.22 -3.45
CA ASN A 86 2.13 -7.01 -4.36
C ASN A 86 1.71 -5.54 -4.40
N ALA A 87 2.14 -4.85 -5.46
CA ALA A 87 1.81 -3.46 -5.75
C ALA A 87 1.02 -3.30 -7.07
N LEU A 88 0.37 -4.36 -7.53
CA LEU A 88 -0.54 -4.29 -8.68
C LEU A 88 -1.71 -3.34 -8.35
N SER A 89 -2.22 -2.64 -9.36
CA SER A 89 -3.33 -1.69 -9.17
C SER A 89 -4.68 -2.38 -9.34
N GLY A 90 -5.64 -2.04 -8.47
CA GLY A 90 -7.01 -2.52 -8.56
C GLY A 90 -7.16 -4.02 -8.24
N GLU A 91 -8.26 -4.62 -8.70
CA GLU A 91 -8.60 -6.03 -8.42
C GLU A 91 -7.61 -7.05 -9.00
N ALA A 92 -6.80 -6.64 -9.99
CA ALA A 92 -5.80 -7.52 -10.61
C ALA A 92 -4.77 -8.07 -9.60
N GLY A 93 -4.56 -7.39 -8.47
CA GLY A 93 -3.66 -7.82 -7.41
C GLY A 93 -4.22 -8.94 -6.53
N MET A 94 -5.55 -9.12 -6.46
CA MET A 94 -6.18 -10.08 -5.55
C MET A 94 -5.68 -11.52 -5.74
N ARG A 95 -5.56 -11.96 -6.98
CA ARG A 95 -5.10 -13.32 -7.29
C ARG A 95 -3.67 -13.57 -6.82
N ALA A 96 -2.77 -12.61 -7.05
CA ALA A 96 -1.39 -12.71 -6.59
C ALA A 96 -1.31 -12.75 -5.06
N SER A 97 -2.10 -11.92 -4.35
CA SER A 97 -2.17 -11.93 -2.89
C SER A 97 -2.64 -13.30 -2.36
N TYR A 98 -3.72 -13.84 -2.91
CA TYR A 98 -4.25 -15.14 -2.51
C TYR A 98 -3.25 -16.28 -2.76
N ASP A 99 -2.67 -16.35 -3.97
CA ASP A 99 -1.75 -17.41 -4.36
C ASP A 99 -0.44 -17.35 -3.54
N THR A 100 0.05 -16.15 -3.21
CA THR A 100 1.22 -15.96 -2.34
C THR A 100 1.02 -16.60 -0.97
N LEU A 101 -0.05 -16.21 -0.27
CA LEU A 101 -0.33 -16.74 1.08
C LEU A 101 -0.67 -18.23 1.05
N LYS A 102 -1.38 -18.69 0.02
CA LYS A 102 -1.68 -20.11 -0.17
C LYS A 102 -0.42 -20.96 -0.37
N ALA A 103 0.62 -20.39 -0.97
CA ALA A 103 1.93 -21.03 -1.10
C ALA A 103 2.76 -20.99 0.20
N GLY A 104 2.24 -20.38 1.28
CA GLY A 104 2.94 -20.24 2.56
C GLY A 104 4.04 -19.19 2.56
N ARG A 105 4.01 -18.23 1.64
CA ARG A 105 5.01 -17.17 1.47
C ARG A 105 4.56 -15.89 2.17
N ILE A 106 5.50 -15.00 2.42
CA ILE A 106 5.23 -13.68 2.98
C ILE A 106 4.64 -12.78 1.89
N LEU A 107 3.54 -12.11 2.21
CA LEU A 107 2.90 -11.10 1.37
C LEU A 107 3.16 -9.70 1.94
N ALA A 108 4.00 -8.92 1.28
CA ALA A 108 4.12 -7.48 1.48
C ALA A 108 3.03 -6.79 0.64
N LEU A 109 1.93 -6.38 1.27
CA LEU A 109 0.71 -5.95 0.59
C LEU A 109 0.63 -4.43 0.45
N ALA A 110 0.81 -3.93 -0.78
CA ALA A 110 0.53 -2.54 -1.15
C ALA A 110 -0.81 -2.38 -1.90
N ASN A 111 -1.37 -3.49 -2.41
CA ASN A 111 -2.65 -3.51 -3.12
C ASN A 111 -3.82 -3.66 -2.14
N LYS A 112 -4.35 -2.55 -1.65
CA LYS A 112 -5.49 -2.54 -0.71
C LYS A 112 -6.75 -3.17 -1.28
N GLU A 113 -6.95 -3.07 -2.59
CA GLU A 113 -8.11 -3.65 -3.26
C GLU A 113 -8.19 -5.16 -3.11
N SER A 114 -7.06 -5.86 -2.93
CA SER A 114 -7.06 -7.29 -2.63
C SER A 114 -7.88 -7.64 -1.40
N LEU A 115 -7.79 -6.86 -0.33
CA LEU A 115 -8.57 -7.08 0.89
C LEU A 115 -9.99 -6.52 0.78
N VAL A 116 -10.17 -5.41 0.06
CA VAL A 116 -11.51 -4.83 -0.15
C VAL A 116 -12.43 -5.80 -0.89
N VAL A 117 -11.90 -6.51 -1.92
CA VAL A 117 -12.71 -7.43 -2.75
C VAL A 117 -12.58 -8.90 -2.35
N GLY A 118 -11.57 -9.26 -1.57
CA GLY A 118 -11.26 -10.66 -1.27
C GLY A 118 -10.79 -10.91 0.17
N GLY A 119 -11.02 -9.98 1.09
CA GLY A 119 -10.54 -10.09 2.47
C GLY A 119 -10.97 -11.38 3.14
N ASP A 120 -12.24 -11.78 3.00
CA ASP A 120 -12.77 -13.02 3.57
C ASP A 120 -12.10 -14.29 3.01
N LEU A 121 -11.50 -14.22 1.82
CA LEU A 121 -10.77 -15.34 1.21
C LEU A 121 -9.28 -15.32 1.54
N ILE A 122 -8.71 -14.13 1.70
CA ILE A 122 -7.26 -13.92 1.90
C ILE A 122 -6.89 -14.06 3.38
N MET A 123 -7.63 -13.41 4.28
CA MET A 123 -7.28 -13.37 5.70
C MET A 123 -7.21 -14.73 6.39
N PRO A 124 -8.06 -15.74 6.06
CA PRO A 124 -7.91 -17.08 6.63
C PRO A 124 -6.59 -17.79 6.30
N LEU A 125 -5.85 -17.31 5.28
CA LEU A 125 -4.53 -17.83 4.89
C LEU A 125 -3.38 -17.05 5.53
N ALA A 126 -3.67 -15.87 6.08
CA ALA A 126 -2.69 -14.97 6.63
C ALA A 126 -2.45 -15.21 8.12
N THR A 127 -1.23 -14.91 8.55
CA THR A 127 -0.89 -14.71 9.97
C THR A 127 -0.29 -13.31 10.12
N HIS A 128 -0.10 -12.85 11.35
CA HIS A 128 0.57 -11.59 11.63
C HIS A 128 1.95 -11.49 10.96
N ASP A 129 2.69 -12.59 10.85
CA ASP A 129 4.05 -12.59 10.29
C ASP A 129 4.09 -12.86 8.78
N THR A 130 2.98 -13.29 8.17
CA THR A 130 2.95 -13.63 6.74
C THR A 130 2.23 -12.60 5.87
N LEU A 131 1.48 -11.65 6.47
CA LEU A 131 0.88 -10.53 5.76
C LEU A 131 1.35 -9.21 6.39
N LEU A 132 2.19 -8.49 5.65
CA LEU A 132 2.82 -7.25 6.07
C LEU A 132 2.26 -6.08 5.25
N PRO A 133 1.55 -5.13 5.87
CA PRO A 133 0.99 -4.01 5.13
C PRO A 133 2.06 -3.02 4.71
N VAL A 134 1.99 -2.59 3.45
CA VAL A 134 2.86 -1.59 2.83
C VAL A 134 2.18 -0.23 2.72
N ASP A 135 0.84 -0.19 2.66
CA ASP A 135 0.12 1.09 2.76
C ASP A 135 0.56 1.82 4.03
N SER A 136 0.91 3.11 3.92
CA SER A 136 1.61 3.84 4.98
C SER A 136 0.84 3.87 6.29
N GLU A 137 -0.48 4.03 6.23
CA GLU A 137 -1.36 4.05 7.39
C GLU A 137 -1.47 2.67 8.04
N HIS A 138 -1.62 1.63 7.24
CA HIS A 138 -1.73 0.25 7.76
C HIS A 138 -0.41 -0.26 8.30
N SER A 139 0.71 0.08 7.65
CA SER A 139 2.05 -0.19 8.19
C SER A 139 2.24 0.51 9.53
N ALA A 140 1.78 1.76 9.68
CA ALA A 140 1.82 2.50 10.93
C ALA A 140 1.00 1.82 12.04
N ILE A 141 -0.23 1.40 11.72
CA ILE A 141 -1.10 0.69 12.67
C ILE A 141 -0.45 -0.64 13.08
N TYR A 142 0.02 -1.42 12.10
CA TYR A 142 0.72 -2.68 12.36
C TYR A 142 1.90 -2.49 13.31
N GLN A 143 2.73 -1.46 13.09
CA GLN A 143 3.86 -1.14 13.96
C GLN A 143 3.43 -0.67 15.36
N CYS A 144 2.26 -0.02 15.49
CA CYS A 144 1.70 0.32 16.79
C CYS A 144 1.20 -0.90 17.57
N TYR A 145 0.80 -1.98 16.89
CA TYR A 145 0.40 -3.25 17.52
C TYR A 145 1.59 -4.10 17.96
N LEU A 146 2.80 -3.86 17.45
CA LEU A 146 3.97 -4.67 17.82
C LEU A 146 4.24 -4.63 19.32
N GLY A 147 4.27 -5.83 19.92
CA GLY A 147 4.49 -6.00 21.36
C GLY A 147 3.27 -5.72 22.24
N GLU A 148 2.09 -5.49 21.64
CA GLU A 148 0.83 -5.28 22.35
C GLU A 148 -0.13 -6.46 22.13
N PHE A 149 -1.14 -6.55 22.99
CA PHE A 149 -2.24 -7.50 22.81
C PHE A 149 -3.38 -6.83 22.04
N ALA A 150 -3.79 -7.43 20.90
CA ALA A 150 -4.81 -6.85 20.03
C ALA A 150 -6.16 -6.61 20.74
N ASN A 151 -6.53 -7.44 21.72
CA ASN A 151 -7.76 -7.28 22.50
C ASN A 151 -7.71 -6.10 23.50
N GLU A 152 -6.58 -5.44 23.67
CA GLU A 152 -6.43 -4.23 24.49
C GLU A 152 -6.53 -2.95 23.67
N ALA A 153 -6.56 -3.05 22.33
CA ALA A 153 -6.83 -1.91 21.46
C ALA A 153 -8.32 -1.55 21.51
N LEU A 154 -8.58 -0.27 21.76
CA LEU A 154 -9.95 0.29 21.83
C LEU A 154 -10.38 0.87 20.47
N ARG A 155 -9.46 1.52 19.75
CA ARG A 155 -9.77 2.26 18.53
C ARG A 155 -8.54 2.48 17.66
N ILE A 156 -8.77 2.46 16.35
CA ILE A 156 -7.81 2.90 15.35
C ILE A 156 -8.13 4.35 14.94
N TRP A 157 -7.13 5.23 14.94
CA TRP A 157 -7.18 6.56 14.37
C TRP A 157 -6.47 6.55 13.03
N LEU A 158 -7.26 6.47 11.95
CA LEU A 158 -6.77 6.40 10.57
C LEU A 158 -6.60 7.81 10.02
N THR A 159 -5.37 8.26 9.83
CA THR A 159 -5.07 9.60 9.34
C THR A 159 -5.21 9.72 7.83
N CYS A 160 -5.46 10.92 7.32
CA CYS A 160 -5.39 11.27 5.90
C CYS A 160 -4.96 12.73 5.72
N SER A 161 -4.38 13.07 4.56
CA SER A 161 -4.04 14.46 4.22
C SER A 161 -5.27 15.37 4.02
N GLY A 162 -6.42 14.75 3.73
CA GLY A 162 -7.65 15.43 3.30
C GLY A 162 -7.73 15.71 1.81
N GLY A 163 -6.68 15.38 1.05
CA GLY A 163 -6.62 15.55 -0.41
C GLY A 163 -6.55 17.02 -0.88
N PRO A 164 -6.55 17.23 -2.21
CA PRO A 164 -6.42 18.58 -2.80
C PRO A 164 -7.64 19.48 -2.58
N PHE A 165 -8.80 18.91 -2.23
CA PHE A 165 -10.05 19.66 -2.09
C PHE A 165 -10.45 19.87 -0.62
N ARG A 166 -9.55 19.63 0.31
CA ARG A 166 -9.79 19.86 1.74
C ARG A 166 -10.23 21.30 2.00
N GLY A 167 -11.35 21.46 2.73
CA GLY A 167 -11.93 22.76 3.08
C GLY A 167 -12.82 23.39 2.01
N MET A 168 -12.95 22.77 0.83
CA MET A 168 -13.90 23.21 -0.19
C MET A 168 -15.33 22.76 0.16
N THR A 169 -16.28 23.61 -0.15
CA THR A 169 -17.70 23.31 -0.05
C THR A 169 -18.18 22.47 -1.25
N ARG A 170 -19.35 21.85 -1.12
CA ARG A 170 -19.96 21.06 -2.19
C ARG A 170 -20.23 21.89 -3.46
N ASP A 171 -20.59 23.17 -3.31
CA ASP A 171 -20.82 24.06 -4.45
C ASP A 171 -19.51 24.35 -5.19
N GLU A 172 -18.43 24.60 -4.48
CA GLU A 172 -17.10 24.80 -5.07
C GLU A 172 -16.61 23.54 -5.79
N LEU A 173 -16.87 22.36 -5.23
CA LEU A 173 -16.52 21.06 -5.87
C LEU A 173 -17.25 20.83 -7.18
N SER A 174 -18.42 21.45 -7.41
CA SER A 174 -19.15 21.35 -8.69
C SER A 174 -18.39 21.95 -9.87
N GLN A 175 -17.37 22.77 -9.62
CA GLN A 175 -16.57 23.48 -10.62
C GLN A 175 -15.15 22.91 -10.79
N VAL A 176 -14.78 21.89 -10.00
CA VAL A 176 -13.42 21.32 -10.09
C VAL A 176 -13.25 20.48 -11.35
N THR A 177 -12.02 20.43 -11.83
CA THR A 177 -11.62 19.68 -13.01
C THR A 177 -10.85 18.42 -12.64
N ALA A 178 -10.79 17.46 -13.56
CA ALA A 178 -9.95 16.25 -13.41
C ALA A 178 -8.47 16.61 -13.16
N ALA A 179 -7.95 17.65 -13.80
CA ALA A 179 -6.57 18.10 -13.60
C ALA A 179 -6.32 18.58 -12.15
N GLN A 180 -7.29 19.26 -11.54
CA GLN A 180 -7.20 19.67 -10.14
C GLN A 180 -7.28 18.46 -9.19
N ALA A 181 -8.11 17.46 -9.50
CA ALA A 181 -8.19 16.23 -8.73
C ALA A 181 -6.87 15.43 -8.77
N LEU A 182 -6.11 15.53 -9.86
CA LEU A 182 -4.81 14.87 -10.04
C LEU A 182 -3.63 15.64 -9.40
N ALA A 183 -3.86 16.84 -8.84
CA ALA A 183 -2.84 17.67 -8.22
C ALA A 183 -2.81 17.47 -6.69
N HIS A 184 -2.26 16.33 -6.22
CA HIS A 184 -2.16 16.06 -4.78
C HIS A 184 -1.12 16.98 -4.10
N PRO A 185 -1.43 17.58 -2.93
CA PRO A 185 -0.54 18.58 -2.30
C PRO A 185 0.73 17.99 -1.68
N THR A 186 0.73 16.71 -1.29
CA THR A 186 1.83 16.10 -0.51
C THR A 186 2.49 14.94 -1.26
N TRP A 187 1.70 14.06 -1.90
CA TRP A 187 2.18 12.82 -2.49
C TRP A 187 2.23 12.88 -4.01
N ASN A 188 3.29 12.32 -4.59
CA ASN A 188 3.34 12.04 -6.03
C ASN A 188 2.91 10.58 -6.26
N MET A 189 1.71 10.38 -6.79
CA MET A 189 1.07 9.07 -6.87
C MET A 189 0.51 8.82 -8.27
N GLY A 190 0.16 7.55 -8.55
CA GLY A 190 -0.57 7.18 -9.75
C GLY A 190 -1.96 7.85 -9.84
N PRO A 191 -2.53 7.99 -11.06
CA PRO A 191 -3.75 8.76 -11.27
C PRO A 191 -4.97 8.21 -10.51
N LYS A 192 -5.12 6.88 -10.39
CA LYS A 192 -6.25 6.28 -9.66
C LYS A 192 -6.26 6.70 -8.19
N ILE A 193 -5.18 6.42 -7.46
CA ILE A 193 -5.10 6.72 -6.02
C ILE A 193 -5.15 8.23 -5.75
N THR A 194 -4.68 9.06 -6.68
CA THR A 194 -4.75 10.52 -6.55
C THR A 194 -6.21 11.01 -6.61
N VAL A 195 -7.03 10.47 -7.52
CA VAL A 195 -8.47 10.75 -7.59
C VAL A 195 -9.19 10.18 -6.37
N ASP A 196 -8.84 8.97 -5.93
CA ASP A 196 -9.40 8.37 -4.72
C ASP A 196 -9.09 9.22 -3.48
N SER A 197 -7.90 9.81 -3.39
CA SER A 197 -7.54 10.76 -2.34
C SER A 197 -8.36 12.05 -2.42
N ALA A 198 -8.53 12.60 -3.62
CA ALA A 198 -9.30 13.83 -3.84
C ALA A 198 -10.78 13.71 -3.42
N THR A 199 -11.33 12.50 -3.45
CA THR A 199 -12.72 12.19 -3.07
C THR A 199 -12.86 11.61 -1.67
N LEU A 200 -11.76 11.37 -0.96
CA LEU A 200 -11.64 10.56 0.26
C LEU A 200 -12.06 9.09 0.08
N MET A 201 -12.24 8.62 -1.16
CA MET A 201 -12.48 7.20 -1.42
C MET A 201 -11.30 6.33 -1.03
N ASN A 202 -10.06 6.81 -1.24
CA ASN A 202 -8.86 6.11 -0.78
C ASN A 202 -8.96 5.78 0.71
N LYS A 203 -9.34 6.77 1.52
CA LYS A 203 -9.52 6.57 2.97
C LYS A 203 -10.67 5.63 3.29
N GLY A 204 -11.72 5.66 2.47
CA GLY A 204 -12.82 4.70 2.58
C GLY A 204 -12.39 3.24 2.32
N LEU A 205 -11.59 3.01 1.26
CA LEU A 205 -11.02 1.69 0.97
C LEU A 205 -10.09 1.23 2.10
N GLU A 206 -9.31 2.14 2.66
CA GLU A 206 -8.40 1.88 3.77
C GLU A 206 -9.12 1.51 5.07
N VAL A 207 -10.32 2.05 5.34
CA VAL A 207 -11.15 1.61 6.46
C VAL A 207 -11.54 0.14 6.29
N ILE A 208 -11.96 -0.26 5.08
CA ILE A 208 -12.34 -1.67 4.80
C ILE A 208 -11.10 -2.57 4.88
N GLU A 209 -9.95 -2.14 4.36
CA GLU A 209 -8.69 -2.86 4.49
C GLU A 209 -8.30 -3.06 5.96
N ALA A 210 -8.38 -2.00 6.79
CA ALA A 210 -8.08 -2.07 8.22
C ALA A 210 -9.00 -3.05 8.98
N GLN A 211 -10.28 -3.14 8.62
CA GLN A 211 -11.20 -4.12 9.19
C GLN A 211 -10.68 -5.55 9.00
N HIS A 212 -10.22 -5.87 7.80
CA HIS A 212 -9.68 -7.19 7.51
C HIS A 212 -8.31 -7.43 8.17
N LEU A 213 -7.37 -6.48 8.05
CA LEU A 213 -6.01 -6.62 8.56
C LEU A 213 -5.94 -6.78 10.09
N PHE A 214 -6.78 -6.04 10.81
CA PHE A 214 -6.69 -5.93 12.28
C PHE A 214 -7.89 -6.53 13.00
N ASP A 215 -8.81 -7.18 12.29
CA ASP A 215 -10.04 -7.80 12.83
C ASP A 215 -10.83 -6.83 13.73
N VAL A 216 -11.05 -5.61 13.25
CA VAL A 216 -11.74 -4.54 13.95
C VAL A 216 -13.03 -4.15 13.22
N LYS A 217 -14.00 -3.62 13.94
CA LYS A 217 -15.25 -3.14 13.33
C LYS A 217 -15.05 -1.75 12.72
N THR A 218 -15.82 -1.42 11.68
CA THR A 218 -15.85 -0.08 11.09
C THR A 218 -16.04 1.01 12.16
N ASP A 219 -16.87 0.78 13.16
CA ASP A 219 -17.19 1.77 14.20
C ASP A 219 -16.03 2.02 15.18
N ASP A 220 -15.07 1.09 15.25
CA ASP A 220 -13.85 1.22 16.03
C ASP A 220 -12.70 1.89 15.25
N ILE A 221 -12.96 2.27 13.98
CA ILE A 221 -12.02 3.02 13.14
C ILE A 221 -12.50 4.47 13.00
N ARG A 222 -11.69 5.41 13.44
CA ARG A 222 -11.94 6.85 13.31
C ARG A 222 -11.03 7.44 12.26
N VAL A 223 -11.61 7.97 11.19
CA VAL A 223 -10.87 8.76 10.19
C VAL A 223 -10.63 10.16 10.75
N VAL A 224 -9.40 10.65 10.62
CA VAL A 224 -9.00 11.99 11.03
C VAL A 224 -8.14 12.64 9.95
N VAL A 225 -8.43 13.90 9.63
CA VAL A 225 -7.64 14.68 8.67
C VAL A 225 -6.42 15.27 9.39
N HIS A 226 -5.23 14.92 8.92
CA HIS A 226 -3.95 15.40 9.41
C HIS A 226 -3.14 15.99 8.24
N PRO A 227 -3.26 17.31 8.01
CA PRO A 227 -2.70 17.96 6.82
C PRO A 227 -1.20 17.80 6.63
N GLN A 228 -0.45 17.77 7.73
CA GLN A 228 1.01 17.65 7.71
C GLN A 228 1.49 16.25 7.29
N SER A 229 0.62 15.24 7.38
CA SER A 229 0.91 13.85 6.99
C SER A 229 2.20 13.28 7.60
N CYS A 230 2.57 13.71 8.80
CA CYS A 230 3.72 13.18 9.54
C CYS A 230 3.33 12.14 10.60
N VAL A 231 2.07 12.13 11.05
CA VAL A 231 1.47 11.02 11.81
C VAL A 231 0.72 10.14 10.81
N HIS A 232 1.22 8.93 10.58
CA HIS A 232 0.68 8.04 9.56
C HIS A 232 -0.50 7.20 10.04
N SER A 233 -0.70 7.00 11.31
CA SER A 233 -1.90 6.54 12.03
C SER A 233 -1.57 6.27 13.49
N MET A 234 -2.61 5.96 14.28
CA MET A 234 -2.49 5.76 15.73
C MET A 234 -3.42 4.64 16.20
N VAL A 235 -3.05 4.00 17.31
CA VAL A 235 -3.89 3.03 18.02
C VAL A 235 -4.11 3.52 19.46
N GLU A 236 -5.37 3.64 19.86
CA GLU A 236 -5.81 3.95 21.20
C GLU A 236 -6.10 2.67 21.95
N TYR A 237 -5.60 2.56 23.17
CA TYR A 237 -5.75 1.39 24.02
C TYR A 237 -6.79 1.62 25.13
N VAL A 238 -7.23 0.53 25.76
CA VAL A 238 -8.29 0.55 26.79
C VAL A 238 -7.94 1.37 28.04
N ASP A 239 -6.67 1.60 28.29
CA ASP A 239 -6.17 2.45 29.39
C ASP A 239 -6.13 3.95 29.02
N GLY A 240 -6.54 4.31 27.79
CA GLY A 240 -6.51 5.68 27.26
C GLY A 240 -5.17 6.11 26.68
N SER A 241 -4.15 5.26 26.69
CA SER A 241 -2.90 5.56 26.01
C SER A 241 -3.06 5.46 24.49
N VAL A 242 -2.23 6.21 23.73
CA VAL A 242 -2.22 6.22 22.27
C VAL A 242 -0.80 6.00 21.77
N LYS A 243 -0.59 4.97 20.96
CA LYS A 243 0.63 4.82 20.18
C LYS A 243 0.44 5.40 18.79
N ALA A 244 1.43 6.11 18.29
CA ALA A 244 1.43 6.73 16.98
C ALA A 244 2.74 6.43 16.24
N HIS A 245 2.64 6.17 14.95
CA HIS A 245 3.80 6.08 14.07
C HIS A 245 4.01 7.43 13.38
N LEU A 246 5.19 8.02 13.57
CA LEU A 246 5.57 9.28 12.96
C LEU A 246 6.72 9.07 11.98
N GLY A 247 6.62 9.72 10.83
CA GLY A 247 7.63 9.66 9.78
C GLY A 247 7.45 10.78 8.77
N VAL A 248 8.39 10.93 7.85
CA VAL A 248 8.21 11.74 6.66
C VAL A 248 7.27 11.03 5.68
N ALA A 249 6.64 11.78 4.77
CA ALA A 249 5.76 11.21 3.73
C ALA A 249 6.61 10.56 2.62
N ASP A 250 7.15 9.37 2.91
CA ASP A 250 8.03 8.61 2.03
C ASP A 250 7.68 7.12 2.07
N MET A 251 7.25 6.58 0.93
CA MET A 251 6.84 5.17 0.81
C MET A 251 8.00 4.18 0.99
N ARG A 252 9.26 4.62 0.87
CA ARG A 252 10.42 3.77 1.13
C ARG A 252 10.41 3.22 2.55
N ILE A 253 9.90 3.98 3.53
CA ILE A 253 9.84 3.57 4.93
C ILE A 253 8.94 2.35 5.13
N PRO A 254 7.65 2.35 4.76
CA PRO A 254 6.78 1.18 4.95
C PRO A 254 7.13 0.01 4.01
N ILE A 255 7.64 0.28 2.81
CA ILE A 255 8.13 -0.77 1.89
C ILE A 255 9.31 -1.50 2.53
N GLN A 256 10.34 -0.75 2.95
CA GLN A 256 11.50 -1.32 3.60
C GLN A 256 11.13 -2.09 4.87
N PHE A 257 10.24 -1.53 5.70
CA PHE A 257 9.79 -2.21 6.91
C PHE A 257 9.16 -3.58 6.59
N ALA A 258 8.31 -3.66 5.55
CA ALA A 258 7.70 -4.92 5.14
C ALA A 258 8.72 -5.93 4.59
N LEU A 259 9.78 -5.47 3.94
CA LEU A 259 10.83 -6.34 3.39
C LEU A 259 11.88 -6.75 4.43
N SER A 260 12.09 -5.94 5.49
CA SER A 260 13.10 -6.19 6.51
C SER A 260 12.56 -6.82 7.80
N TYR A 261 11.22 -6.88 7.96
CA TYR A 261 10.59 -7.39 9.17
C TYR A 261 11.09 -8.80 9.55
N PRO A 262 11.42 -9.06 10.83
CA PRO A 262 11.14 -8.23 12.03
C PRO A 262 12.21 -7.17 12.34
N HIS A 263 13.20 -6.98 11.52
CA HIS A 263 14.31 -6.06 11.74
C HIS A 263 14.01 -4.66 11.16
N ARG A 264 14.83 -3.68 11.53
CA ARG A 264 14.83 -2.35 10.92
C ARG A 264 16.20 -2.11 10.30
N TRP A 265 16.19 -1.83 9.02
CA TRP A 265 17.41 -1.45 8.29
C TRP A 265 17.57 0.06 8.26
N GLU A 266 18.77 0.52 7.96
CA GLU A 266 19.06 1.91 7.73
C GLU A 266 18.29 2.41 6.50
N SER A 267 17.71 3.62 6.55
CA SER A 267 16.85 4.14 5.49
C SER A 267 17.44 5.39 4.84
N PRO A 268 17.44 5.53 3.49
CA PRO A 268 17.79 6.76 2.80
C PRO A 268 16.69 7.83 2.90
N ALA A 269 15.51 7.50 3.45
CA ALA A 269 14.46 8.48 3.67
C ALA A 269 14.93 9.56 4.66
N ALA A 270 14.47 10.78 4.45
CA ALA A 270 14.78 11.88 5.37
C ALA A 270 14.26 11.56 6.78
N GLN A 271 14.97 12.04 7.80
CA GLN A 271 14.53 11.90 9.18
C GLN A 271 13.56 13.04 9.55
N VAL A 272 12.64 12.75 10.49
CA VAL A 272 11.75 13.77 11.05
C VAL A 272 12.55 14.70 11.95
N ASP A 273 12.51 15.99 11.67
CA ASP A 273 13.06 17.01 12.55
C ASP A 273 11.93 17.64 13.40
N PHE A 274 11.77 17.17 14.62
CA PHE A 274 10.77 17.67 15.55
C PHE A 274 10.96 19.15 15.92
N THR A 275 12.16 19.72 15.73
CA THR A 275 12.41 21.14 16.00
C THR A 275 11.83 22.07 14.94
N GLN A 276 11.61 21.55 13.74
CA GLN A 276 10.97 22.26 12.64
C GLN A 276 9.44 22.06 12.59
N MET A 277 8.93 21.15 13.40
CA MET A 277 7.52 20.82 13.46
C MET A 277 6.81 21.74 14.47
N ALA A 278 6.13 22.76 13.96
CA ALA A 278 5.49 23.78 14.82
C ALA A 278 4.27 23.24 15.59
N SER A 279 3.45 22.40 14.94
CA SER A 279 2.22 21.82 15.52
C SER A 279 1.76 20.60 14.74
N LEU A 280 0.98 19.73 15.39
CA LEU A 280 0.21 18.66 14.77
C LEU A 280 -1.26 19.06 14.78
N GLU A 281 -1.87 19.10 13.62
CA GLU A 281 -3.27 19.47 13.44
C GLU A 281 -4.09 18.22 13.10
N PHE A 282 -5.21 18.04 13.78
CA PHE A 282 -6.15 16.95 13.56
C PHE A 282 -7.55 17.52 13.47
N LEU A 283 -8.26 17.21 12.37
CA LEU A 283 -9.58 17.74 12.05
C LEU A 283 -10.54 16.57 11.74
N ASP A 284 -11.81 16.77 12.01
CA ASP A 284 -12.83 15.82 11.55
C ASP A 284 -12.96 15.87 10.01
N PRO A 285 -13.18 14.72 9.34
CA PRO A 285 -13.50 14.71 7.92
C PRO A 285 -14.91 15.28 7.66
N ASP A 286 -15.06 16.05 6.58
CA ASP A 286 -16.37 16.53 6.14
C ASP A 286 -17.10 15.42 5.36
N LEU A 287 -17.92 14.64 6.07
CA LEU A 287 -18.67 13.51 5.51
C LEU A 287 -19.83 13.94 4.60
N ASP A 288 -20.34 15.17 4.76
CA ASP A 288 -21.43 15.70 3.94
C ASP A 288 -20.90 16.08 2.54
N THR A 289 -19.75 16.70 2.48
CA THR A 289 -19.09 17.09 1.22
C THR A 289 -18.44 15.90 0.53
N PHE A 290 -17.69 15.07 1.26
CA PHE A 290 -16.94 13.93 0.71
C PHE A 290 -17.69 12.61 0.91
N ARG A 291 -18.79 12.45 0.19
CA ARG A 291 -19.71 11.31 0.32
C ARG A 291 -19.10 9.95 0.00
N CYS A 292 -18.00 9.88 -0.75
CA CYS A 292 -17.32 8.61 -1.04
C CYS A 292 -16.85 7.95 0.26
N LEU A 293 -16.35 8.73 1.23
CA LEU A 293 -15.99 8.18 2.54
C LEU A 293 -17.22 7.64 3.29
N THR A 294 -18.33 8.38 3.28
CA THR A 294 -19.60 7.92 3.91
C THR A 294 -20.07 6.59 3.32
N LEU A 295 -20.07 6.48 1.97
CA LEU A 295 -20.48 5.25 1.28
C LEU A 295 -19.59 4.07 1.62
N ALA A 296 -18.28 4.29 1.73
CA ALA A 296 -17.33 3.23 2.12
C ALA A 296 -17.53 2.79 3.58
N LEU A 297 -17.80 3.73 4.50
CA LEU A 297 -18.15 3.40 5.89
C LEU A 297 -19.46 2.60 5.98
N GLU A 298 -20.47 2.94 5.17
CA GLU A 298 -21.71 2.17 5.07
C GLU A 298 -21.46 0.76 4.53
N ALA A 299 -20.64 0.62 3.48
CA ALA A 299 -20.25 -0.66 2.92
C ALA A 299 -19.49 -1.52 3.94
N GLY A 300 -18.52 -0.94 4.65
CA GLY A 300 -17.77 -1.64 5.70
C GLY A 300 -18.65 -2.17 6.83
N ARG A 301 -19.67 -1.39 7.25
CA ARG A 301 -20.66 -1.84 8.24
C ARG A 301 -21.57 -2.94 7.72
N ALA A 302 -21.91 -2.91 6.42
CA ALA A 302 -22.74 -3.94 5.82
C ALA A 302 -22.02 -5.29 5.74
N GLY A 303 -20.69 -5.27 5.62
CA GLY A 303 -19.86 -6.45 5.47
C GLY A 303 -20.05 -7.13 4.10
N GLY A 304 -19.38 -8.27 3.93
CA GLY A 304 -19.29 -8.98 2.67
C GLY A 304 -18.13 -8.45 1.79
N THR A 305 -17.96 -9.10 0.66
CA THR A 305 -16.93 -8.73 -0.35
C THR A 305 -17.57 -8.56 -1.73
#